data_8ab0adde5b3b22a8b4d0e791856748ef
#
_entry.id   8ab0adde5b3b22a8b4d0e791856748ef
#
_cell.length_a   1.000
_cell.length_b   1.000
_cell.length_c   1.000
_cell.angle_alpha   90.00
_cell.angle_beta   90.00
_cell.angle_gamma   90.00
#
_symmetry.space_group_name_H-M   'P 1'
#
loop_
_entity.id
_entity.type
_entity.pdbx_description
1 polymer ?
#
loop_
_entity_poly.entity_id
_entity_poly.type
_entity_poly.pdbx_seq_one_letter_code
_entity_poly.pdbx_strand_id
1 'polypeptide(L)'
;AKPNAMTEQELRTIVDVSHEDGVIESEERQMIYNVFDFGDSQAKDVMVPRIDMSLINVDATYDEVIQAFREDGYTRYPVYENSTDTIIGTLNMKDLILRDPEKPFSVRDFLRNPYFTYEYKGTADLLMEMKEYAVNLAIVLDEYGATAGMITLEDLLEEIVGEIRDEYDADEEEDFKEIVPKREYLAKGSAKLDDLNEALDLHLETEDYDSIGGFVIEQLDHLPVPGESCITDNHLKLVVDQVDKNRIELVHIYIPEDFYDKKEEED
;
A
#
# COMPACT_ATOMS: atom_id res chain seq x y z
N ALA A 1 -32.86 21.24 -9.76
CA ALA A 1 -31.86 21.46 -8.71
C ALA A 1 -32.62 21.71 -7.41
N LYS A 2 -32.38 20.89 -6.38
CA LYS A 2 -32.87 21.16 -5.03
C LYS A 2 -32.02 22.33 -4.49
N PRO A 3 -32.60 23.49 -4.18
CA PRO A 3 -31.86 24.53 -3.48
C PRO A 3 -31.61 24.04 -2.05
N ASN A 4 -30.36 23.90 -1.63
CA ASN A 4 -29.83 23.43 -0.35
C ASN A 4 -29.32 21.97 -0.33
N ALA A 5 -28.78 21.44 -1.40
CA ALA A 5 -27.96 20.24 -1.26
C ALA A 5 -26.55 20.68 -0.81
N MET A 6 -26.14 20.24 0.38
CA MET A 6 -24.79 20.44 0.90
C MET A 6 -23.77 19.78 -0.03
N THR A 7 -22.69 20.46 -0.34
CA THR A 7 -21.61 19.94 -1.17
C THR A 7 -20.63 19.13 -0.30
N GLU A 8 -19.83 18.28 -0.90
CA GLU A 8 -18.77 17.55 -0.22
C GLU A 8 -17.77 18.52 0.45
N GLN A 9 -17.42 19.61 -0.25
CA GLN A 9 -16.54 20.64 0.31
C GLN A 9 -17.11 21.28 1.59
N GLU A 10 -18.44 21.50 1.64
CA GLU A 10 -19.09 21.99 2.85
C GLU A 10 -19.07 20.97 3.98
N LEU A 11 -19.20 19.67 3.65
CA LEU A 11 -19.05 18.58 4.63
C LEU A 11 -17.63 18.52 5.18
N ARG A 12 -16.60 18.58 4.32
CA ARG A 12 -15.19 18.63 4.73
C ARG A 12 -14.94 19.80 5.67
N THR A 13 -15.45 20.99 5.36
CA THR A 13 -15.33 22.17 6.22
C THR A 13 -15.97 21.93 7.61
N ILE A 14 -17.14 21.26 7.68
CA ILE A 14 -17.77 20.94 8.97
C ILE A 14 -16.90 19.97 9.78
N VAL A 15 -16.30 18.97 9.13
CA VAL A 15 -15.39 18.02 9.75
C VAL A 15 -14.16 18.74 10.32
N ASP A 16 -13.57 19.67 9.54
CA ASP A 16 -12.43 20.48 9.99
C ASP A 16 -12.77 21.31 11.24
N VAL A 17 -13.88 22.03 11.21
CA VAL A 17 -14.35 22.83 12.36
C VAL A 17 -14.60 21.93 13.58
N SER A 18 -15.21 20.75 13.38
CA SER A 18 -15.46 19.82 14.49
C SER A 18 -14.16 19.28 15.09
N HIS A 19 -13.11 19.12 14.29
CA HIS A 19 -11.78 18.75 14.78
C HIS A 19 -11.12 19.92 15.54
N GLU A 20 -11.15 21.13 15.01
CA GLU A 20 -10.63 22.34 15.67
C GLU A 20 -11.31 22.58 17.04
N ASP A 21 -12.62 22.31 17.12
CA ASP A 21 -13.41 22.41 18.35
C ASP A 21 -13.19 21.22 19.32
N GLY A 22 -12.35 20.23 18.95
CA GLY A 22 -12.06 19.05 19.78
C GLY A 22 -13.21 18.06 19.90
N VAL A 23 -14.20 18.09 18.98
CA VAL A 23 -15.35 17.18 18.97
C VAL A 23 -14.97 15.83 18.35
N ILE A 24 -14.07 15.83 17.37
CA ILE A 24 -13.52 14.64 16.72
C ILE A 24 -11.99 14.65 16.79
N GLU A 25 -11.39 13.47 16.89
CA GLU A 25 -9.94 13.28 16.92
C GLU A 25 -9.34 13.27 15.51
N SER A 26 -8.00 13.43 15.42
CA SER A 26 -7.30 13.48 14.13
C SER A 26 -7.50 12.21 13.30
N GLU A 27 -7.46 11.03 13.95
CA GLU A 27 -7.69 9.75 13.28
C GLU A 27 -9.13 9.62 12.76
N GLU A 28 -10.11 10.06 13.55
CA GLU A 28 -11.52 10.07 13.13
C GLU A 28 -11.75 10.99 11.93
N ARG A 29 -11.12 12.19 11.96
CA ARG A 29 -11.14 13.13 10.84
C ARG A 29 -10.55 12.48 9.57
N GLN A 30 -9.39 11.83 9.69
CA GLN A 30 -8.75 11.16 8.57
C GLN A 30 -9.63 10.05 7.98
N MET A 31 -10.24 9.21 8.81
CA MET A 31 -11.17 8.17 8.33
C MET A 31 -12.36 8.77 7.57
N ILE A 32 -12.90 9.92 8.02
CA ILE A 32 -14.00 10.59 7.32
C ILE A 32 -13.54 11.08 5.93
N TYR A 33 -12.35 11.65 5.83
CA TYR A 33 -11.77 12.04 4.53
C TYR A 33 -11.56 10.84 3.62
N ASN A 34 -10.99 9.76 4.15
CA ASN A 34 -10.77 8.53 3.41
C ASN A 34 -12.10 7.96 2.87
N VAL A 35 -13.21 8.07 3.60
CA VAL A 35 -14.54 7.66 3.11
C VAL A 35 -15.00 8.48 1.90
N PHE A 36 -14.73 9.79 1.88
CA PHE A 36 -15.04 10.62 0.71
C PHE A 36 -14.21 10.19 -0.50
N ASP A 37 -12.89 10.07 -0.33
CA ASP A 37 -11.96 9.69 -1.39
C ASP A 37 -12.26 8.28 -1.91
N PHE A 38 -12.58 7.33 -0.99
CA PHE A 38 -12.99 5.97 -1.33
C PHE A 38 -14.24 5.93 -2.22
N GLY A 39 -15.18 6.85 -2.00
CA GLY A 39 -16.39 6.95 -2.83
C GLY A 39 -16.12 7.30 -4.29
N ASP A 40 -15.02 8.00 -4.57
CA ASP A 40 -14.63 8.46 -5.90
C ASP A 40 -13.58 7.54 -6.57
N SER A 41 -12.97 6.61 -5.81
CA SER A 41 -11.93 5.71 -6.28
C SER A 41 -12.49 4.54 -7.10
N GLN A 42 -11.62 3.94 -7.92
CA GLN A 42 -11.93 2.77 -8.76
C GLN A 42 -11.02 1.59 -8.39
N ALA A 43 -11.41 0.38 -8.79
CA ALA A 43 -10.66 -0.84 -8.51
C ALA A 43 -9.19 -0.75 -8.92
N LYS A 44 -8.89 -0.12 -10.06
CA LYS A 44 -7.51 0.08 -10.54
C LYS A 44 -6.63 0.92 -9.60
N ASP A 45 -7.25 1.81 -8.81
CA ASP A 45 -6.54 2.74 -7.91
C ASP A 45 -6.08 2.03 -6.62
N VAL A 46 -6.74 0.91 -6.27
CA VAL A 46 -6.52 0.17 -5.02
C VAL A 46 -5.92 -1.23 -5.24
N MET A 47 -6.05 -1.79 -6.46
CA MET A 47 -5.63 -3.16 -6.75
C MET A 47 -4.13 -3.36 -6.57
N VAL A 48 -3.76 -4.57 -6.13
CA VAL A 48 -2.42 -5.10 -6.33
C VAL A 48 -2.26 -5.39 -7.82
N PRO A 49 -1.36 -4.70 -8.54
CA PRO A 49 -1.19 -4.90 -9.97
C PRO A 49 -0.64 -6.31 -10.27
N ARG A 50 -0.94 -6.83 -11.46
CA ARG A 50 -0.56 -8.19 -11.86
C ARG A 50 0.91 -8.53 -11.64
N ILE A 51 1.80 -7.57 -11.85
CA ILE A 51 3.25 -7.75 -11.71
C ILE A 51 3.67 -8.08 -10.26
N ASP A 52 2.87 -7.63 -9.29
CA ASP A 52 3.14 -7.80 -7.85
C ASP A 52 2.30 -8.92 -7.23
N MET A 53 1.44 -9.59 -8.02
CA MET A 53 0.62 -10.69 -7.53
C MET A 53 1.44 -11.95 -7.29
N SER A 54 1.26 -12.56 -6.13
CA SER A 54 1.69 -13.94 -5.88
C SER A 54 0.65 -14.92 -6.40
N LEU A 55 1.05 -15.75 -7.37
CA LEU A 55 0.19 -16.65 -8.11
C LEU A 55 0.66 -18.09 -7.97
N ILE A 56 -0.28 -19.04 -7.95
CA ILE A 56 0.02 -20.48 -7.97
C ILE A 56 -0.34 -21.04 -9.34
N ASN A 57 0.59 -21.81 -9.93
CA ASN A 57 0.29 -22.59 -11.12
C ASN A 57 -0.63 -23.78 -10.74
N VAL A 58 -1.64 -24.05 -11.56
CA VAL A 58 -2.59 -25.16 -11.32
C VAL A 58 -1.92 -26.53 -11.26
N ASP A 59 -0.77 -26.68 -11.92
CA ASP A 59 0.02 -27.92 -11.95
C ASP A 59 1.14 -27.95 -10.87
N ALA A 60 1.15 -26.95 -9.95
CA ALA A 60 2.12 -26.90 -8.86
C ALA A 60 1.98 -28.11 -7.93
N THR A 61 3.12 -28.59 -7.47
CA THR A 61 3.21 -29.63 -6.44
C THR A 61 2.84 -29.07 -5.06
N TYR A 62 2.55 -29.98 -4.12
CA TYR A 62 2.27 -29.57 -2.74
C TYR A 62 3.44 -28.77 -2.12
N ASP A 63 4.67 -29.22 -2.36
CA ASP A 63 5.86 -28.56 -1.80
C ASP A 63 6.06 -27.16 -2.37
N GLU A 64 5.78 -26.94 -3.66
CA GLU A 64 5.82 -25.61 -4.29
C GLU A 64 4.77 -24.68 -3.71
N VAL A 65 3.55 -25.15 -3.46
CA VAL A 65 2.49 -24.37 -2.81
C VAL A 65 2.87 -24.00 -1.38
N ILE A 66 3.42 -24.95 -0.61
CA ILE A 66 3.89 -24.67 0.75
C ILE A 66 5.08 -23.73 0.76
N GLN A 67 5.96 -23.81 -0.23
CA GLN A 67 7.09 -22.89 -0.36
C GLN A 67 6.61 -21.45 -0.62
N ALA A 68 5.67 -21.25 -1.55
CA ALA A 68 5.06 -19.94 -1.78
C ALA A 68 4.42 -19.37 -0.50
N PHE A 69 3.72 -20.20 0.26
CA PHE A 69 3.15 -19.78 1.54
C PHE A 69 4.21 -19.40 2.59
N ARG A 70 5.35 -20.07 2.62
CA ARG A 70 6.46 -19.72 3.54
C ARG A 70 7.13 -18.40 3.17
N GLU A 71 7.18 -18.10 1.89
CA GLU A 71 7.79 -16.87 1.38
C GLU A 71 6.89 -15.66 1.55
N ASP A 72 5.60 -15.80 1.21
CA ASP A 72 4.66 -14.68 1.12
C ASP A 72 3.71 -14.57 2.33
N GLY A 73 3.37 -15.69 2.98
CA GLY A 73 2.48 -15.73 4.13
C GLY A 73 0.98 -15.54 3.83
N TYR A 74 0.59 -15.42 2.56
CA TYR A 74 -0.81 -15.10 2.22
C TYR A 74 -1.76 -16.27 2.47
N THR A 75 -2.96 -15.96 2.94
CA THR A 75 -4.01 -16.95 3.17
C THR A 75 -4.65 -17.46 1.87
N ARG A 76 -4.67 -16.63 0.81
CA ARG A 76 -5.33 -16.92 -0.47
C ARG A 76 -4.43 -16.57 -1.63
N TYR A 77 -4.41 -17.45 -2.63
CA TYR A 77 -3.66 -17.27 -3.86
C TYR A 77 -4.57 -17.42 -5.07
N PRO A 78 -4.52 -16.51 -6.03
CA PRO A 78 -5.09 -16.77 -7.34
C PRO A 78 -4.33 -17.90 -8.03
N VAL A 79 -5.06 -18.78 -8.72
CA VAL A 79 -4.50 -19.91 -9.44
C VAL A 79 -4.66 -19.69 -10.93
N TYR A 80 -3.57 -19.79 -11.66
CA TYR A 80 -3.55 -19.63 -13.11
C TYR A 80 -3.28 -20.94 -13.85
N GLU A 81 -3.73 -20.98 -15.11
CA GLU A 81 -3.48 -22.06 -16.05
C GLU A 81 -2.86 -21.50 -17.34
N ASN A 82 -1.77 -22.11 -17.82
CA ASN A 82 -1.01 -21.75 -19.01
C ASN A 82 -0.36 -20.35 -18.96
N SER A 83 -1.10 -19.30 -18.64
CA SER A 83 -0.64 -17.91 -18.56
C SER A 83 -1.17 -17.24 -17.29
N THR A 84 -0.38 -16.38 -16.69
CA THR A 84 -0.79 -15.53 -15.54
C THR A 84 -1.93 -14.58 -15.90
N ASP A 85 -2.25 -14.40 -17.16
CA ASP A 85 -3.43 -13.65 -17.61
C ASP A 85 -4.73 -14.44 -17.43
N THR A 86 -4.65 -15.75 -17.21
CA THR A 86 -5.81 -16.65 -17.12
C THR A 86 -5.93 -17.23 -15.71
N ILE A 87 -6.64 -16.54 -14.86
CA ILE A 87 -6.96 -17.03 -13.51
C ILE A 87 -8.17 -17.95 -13.59
N ILE A 88 -8.02 -19.19 -13.14
CA ILE A 88 -9.05 -20.23 -13.18
C ILE A 88 -9.72 -20.46 -11.82
N GLY A 89 -9.15 -19.95 -10.73
CA GLY A 89 -9.67 -20.13 -9.40
C GLY A 89 -8.83 -19.45 -8.33
N THR A 90 -9.21 -19.66 -7.10
CA THR A 90 -8.45 -19.25 -5.91
C THR A 90 -8.20 -20.45 -5.01
N LEU A 91 -7.00 -20.50 -4.43
CA LEU A 91 -6.61 -21.52 -3.43
C LEU A 91 -6.60 -20.86 -2.05
N ASN A 92 -7.31 -21.46 -1.10
CA ASN A 92 -7.24 -21.07 0.30
C ASN A 92 -6.30 -22.01 1.05
N MET A 93 -5.24 -21.51 1.65
CA MET A 93 -4.23 -22.31 2.36
C MET A 93 -4.84 -23.11 3.53
N LYS A 94 -5.92 -22.63 4.14
CA LYS A 94 -6.64 -23.36 5.20
C LYS A 94 -7.26 -24.67 4.70
N ASP A 95 -7.65 -24.74 3.42
CA ASP A 95 -8.23 -25.95 2.85
C ASP A 95 -7.20 -27.09 2.76
N LEU A 96 -5.92 -26.75 2.62
CA LEU A 96 -4.83 -27.73 2.56
C LEU A 96 -4.60 -28.46 3.89
N ILE A 97 -5.01 -27.86 5.01
CA ILE A 97 -4.91 -28.50 6.35
C ILE A 97 -5.80 -29.74 6.41
N LEU A 98 -6.91 -29.74 5.67
CA LEU A 98 -7.87 -30.84 5.63
C LEU A 98 -7.54 -31.90 4.56
N ARG A 99 -6.39 -31.76 3.89
CA ARG A 99 -5.93 -32.69 2.86
C ARG A 99 -5.75 -34.12 3.46
N ASP A 100 -6.17 -35.11 2.71
CA ASP A 100 -5.83 -36.48 2.95
C ASP A 100 -4.42 -36.79 2.46
N PRO A 101 -3.42 -37.01 3.33
CA PRO A 101 -2.02 -37.20 2.90
C PRO A 101 -1.80 -38.51 2.11
N GLU A 102 -2.72 -39.46 2.15
CA GLU A 102 -2.63 -40.70 1.39
C GLU A 102 -3.07 -40.56 -0.07
N LYS A 103 -3.73 -39.44 -0.42
CA LYS A 103 -4.15 -39.16 -1.80
C LYS A 103 -3.13 -38.32 -2.55
N PRO A 104 -2.97 -38.53 -3.86
CA PRO A 104 -2.18 -37.66 -4.71
C PRO A 104 -2.69 -36.22 -4.57
N PHE A 105 -1.76 -35.26 -4.45
CA PHE A 105 -2.09 -33.85 -4.39
C PHE A 105 -2.37 -33.30 -5.79
N SER A 106 -3.42 -32.52 -5.91
CA SER A 106 -3.70 -31.67 -7.06
C SER A 106 -4.29 -30.35 -6.61
N VAL A 107 -3.75 -29.24 -7.08
CA VAL A 107 -4.29 -27.87 -6.82
C VAL A 107 -5.76 -27.80 -7.26
N ARG A 108 -6.13 -28.48 -8.34
CA ARG A 108 -7.52 -28.50 -8.87
C ARG A 108 -8.55 -28.97 -7.88
N ASP A 109 -8.19 -29.88 -6.97
CA ASP A 109 -9.11 -30.43 -5.97
C ASP A 109 -9.48 -29.42 -4.88
N PHE A 110 -8.70 -28.33 -4.77
CA PHE A 110 -8.88 -27.28 -3.75
C PHE A 110 -9.29 -25.93 -4.37
N LEU A 111 -9.53 -25.88 -5.69
CA LEU A 111 -9.93 -24.64 -6.35
C LEU A 111 -11.31 -24.19 -5.89
N ARG A 112 -11.40 -22.92 -5.56
CA ARG A 112 -12.65 -22.17 -5.39
C ARG A 112 -12.91 -21.30 -6.59
N ASN A 113 -14.18 -21.05 -6.91
CA ASN A 113 -14.53 -20.19 -8.04
C ASN A 113 -13.96 -18.79 -7.84
N PRO A 114 -13.30 -18.21 -8.85
CA PRO A 114 -12.81 -16.86 -8.77
C PRO A 114 -13.98 -15.86 -8.89
N TYR A 115 -13.86 -14.75 -8.20
CA TYR A 115 -14.74 -13.60 -8.40
C TYR A 115 -14.02 -12.57 -9.27
N PHE A 116 -14.65 -12.13 -10.34
CA PHE A 116 -14.09 -11.17 -11.28
C PHE A 116 -14.78 -9.82 -11.15
N THR A 117 -13.98 -8.77 -11.28
CA THR A 117 -14.42 -7.38 -11.41
C THR A 117 -13.61 -6.69 -12.51
N TYR A 118 -13.80 -5.41 -12.72
CA TYR A 118 -13.14 -4.64 -13.77
C TYR A 118 -12.43 -3.43 -13.19
N GLU A 119 -11.38 -2.93 -13.87
CA GLU A 119 -10.53 -1.82 -13.45
C GLU A 119 -11.31 -0.56 -13.06
N TYR A 120 -12.39 -0.25 -13.79
CA TYR A 120 -13.21 0.96 -13.59
C TYR A 120 -14.40 0.75 -12.65
N LYS A 121 -14.48 -0.38 -11.97
CA LYS A 121 -15.50 -0.61 -10.93
C LYS A 121 -15.25 0.31 -9.76
N GLY A 122 -16.27 1.07 -9.33
CA GLY A 122 -16.17 1.90 -8.12
C GLY A 122 -15.88 1.07 -6.88
N THR A 123 -14.97 1.52 -6.04
CA THR A 123 -14.52 0.79 -4.83
C THR A 123 -15.66 0.58 -3.85
N ALA A 124 -16.54 1.56 -3.66
CA ALA A 124 -17.71 1.45 -2.78
C ALA A 124 -18.68 0.35 -3.24
N ASP A 125 -18.97 0.27 -4.55
CA ASP A 125 -19.83 -0.76 -5.11
C ASP A 125 -19.16 -2.13 -5.00
N LEU A 126 -17.85 -2.22 -5.29
CA LEU A 126 -17.09 -3.45 -5.18
C LEU A 126 -17.09 -3.99 -3.75
N LEU A 127 -16.89 -3.12 -2.75
CA LEU A 127 -16.95 -3.49 -1.34
C LEU A 127 -18.31 -4.09 -0.97
N MET A 128 -19.39 -3.47 -1.42
CA MET A 128 -20.76 -3.96 -1.15
C MET A 128 -21.01 -5.32 -1.82
N GLU A 129 -20.57 -5.51 -3.06
CA GLU A 129 -20.69 -6.78 -3.77
C GLU A 129 -19.87 -7.89 -3.11
N MET A 130 -18.60 -7.63 -2.75
CA MET A 130 -17.76 -8.59 -2.07
C MET A 130 -18.36 -9.04 -0.73
N LYS A 131 -18.97 -8.10 0.02
CA LYS A 131 -19.70 -8.43 1.26
C LYS A 131 -20.96 -9.27 0.99
N GLU A 132 -21.75 -8.92 -0.01
CA GLU A 132 -22.98 -9.61 -0.36
C GLU A 132 -22.71 -11.06 -0.77
N TYR A 133 -21.67 -11.29 -1.59
CA TYR A 133 -21.30 -12.62 -2.07
C TYR A 133 -20.32 -13.36 -1.14
N ALA A 134 -19.96 -12.79 0.01
CA ALA A 134 -18.99 -13.34 0.96
C ALA A 134 -17.64 -13.69 0.29
N VAL A 135 -17.17 -12.82 -0.59
CA VAL A 135 -15.91 -12.94 -1.33
C VAL A 135 -14.84 -12.09 -0.65
N ASN A 136 -13.68 -12.66 -0.42
CA ASN A 136 -12.54 -11.96 0.20
C ASN A 136 -11.43 -11.58 -0.79
N LEU A 137 -11.48 -12.10 -2.02
CA LEU A 137 -10.49 -11.80 -3.05
C LEU A 137 -11.20 -11.71 -4.41
N ALA A 138 -11.04 -10.59 -5.11
CA ALA A 138 -11.53 -10.33 -6.45
C ALA A 138 -10.37 -10.23 -7.43
N ILE A 139 -10.53 -10.83 -8.61
CA ILE A 139 -9.60 -10.68 -9.74
C ILE A 139 -10.09 -9.51 -10.58
N VAL A 140 -9.21 -8.56 -10.84
CA VAL A 140 -9.50 -7.38 -11.66
C VAL A 140 -9.11 -7.66 -13.10
N LEU A 141 -10.04 -7.46 -14.01
CA LEU A 141 -9.84 -7.64 -15.45
C LEU A 141 -9.74 -6.29 -16.17
N ASP A 142 -8.88 -6.22 -17.16
CA ASP A 142 -8.81 -5.12 -18.11
C ASP A 142 -9.94 -5.17 -19.16
N GLU A 143 -9.94 -4.23 -20.11
CA GLU A 143 -10.93 -4.15 -21.18
C GLU A 143 -10.85 -5.31 -22.18
N TYR A 144 -9.76 -6.07 -22.19
CA TYR A 144 -9.55 -7.24 -23.04
C TYR A 144 -9.90 -8.55 -22.34
N GLY A 145 -10.24 -8.50 -21.05
CA GLY A 145 -10.53 -9.66 -20.23
C GLY A 145 -9.28 -10.37 -19.68
N ALA A 146 -8.11 -9.76 -19.80
CA ALA A 146 -6.90 -10.25 -19.15
C ALA A 146 -6.82 -9.79 -17.69
N THR A 147 -6.08 -10.51 -16.86
CA THR A 147 -5.86 -10.15 -15.47
C THR A 147 -5.02 -8.87 -15.37
N ALA A 148 -5.59 -7.81 -14.84
CA ALA A 148 -4.91 -6.54 -14.55
C ALA A 148 -4.32 -6.52 -13.13
N GLY A 149 -5.01 -7.14 -12.17
CA GLY A 149 -4.61 -7.18 -10.78
C GLY A 149 -5.56 -8.01 -9.91
N MET A 150 -5.44 -7.83 -8.62
CA MET A 150 -6.37 -8.39 -7.62
C MET A 150 -6.66 -7.37 -6.52
N ILE A 151 -7.78 -7.53 -5.85
CA ILE A 151 -8.16 -6.75 -4.67
C ILE A 151 -8.66 -7.71 -3.60
N THR A 152 -8.22 -7.52 -2.36
CA THR A 152 -8.80 -8.19 -1.20
C THR A 152 -9.82 -7.30 -0.50
N LEU A 153 -10.65 -7.91 0.34
CA LEU A 153 -11.59 -7.15 1.17
C LEU A 153 -10.82 -6.27 2.19
N GLU A 154 -9.69 -6.78 2.64
CA GLU A 154 -8.76 -6.10 3.52
C GLU A 154 -8.22 -4.83 2.87
N ASP A 155 -7.76 -4.87 1.60
CA ASP A 155 -7.27 -3.69 0.86
C ASP A 155 -8.34 -2.58 0.78
N LEU A 156 -9.60 -2.95 0.46
CA LEU A 156 -10.70 -1.98 0.39
C LEU A 156 -11.01 -1.35 1.76
N LEU A 157 -10.89 -2.11 2.84
CA LEU A 157 -11.11 -1.58 4.19
C LEU A 157 -9.95 -0.70 4.64
N GLU A 158 -8.73 -1.04 4.25
CA GLU A 158 -7.53 -0.25 4.55
C GLU A 158 -7.60 1.16 3.94
N GLU A 159 -8.15 1.30 2.74
CA GLU A 159 -8.42 2.62 2.14
C GLU A 159 -9.30 3.53 3.01
N ILE A 160 -10.17 2.96 3.83
CA ILE A 160 -11.06 3.72 4.72
C ILE A 160 -10.41 3.96 6.09
N VAL A 161 -9.86 2.90 6.69
CA VAL A 161 -9.39 2.91 8.08
C VAL A 161 -7.95 3.43 8.19
N GLY A 162 -7.19 3.38 7.07
CA GLY A 162 -5.73 3.51 7.07
C GLY A 162 -5.06 2.19 7.42
N GLU A 163 -3.75 2.18 7.55
CA GLU A 163 -2.99 0.97 7.86
C GLU A 163 -3.50 0.31 9.16
N ILE A 164 -4.04 -0.90 9.03
CA ILE A 164 -4.44 -1.73 10.17
C ILE A 164 -3.18 -2.49 10.60
N ARG A 165 -2.59 -2.09 11.72
CA ARG A 165 -1.47 -2.84 12.31
C ARG A 165 -1.97 -4.21 12.77
N ASP A 166 -1.33 -5.28 12.28
CA ASP A 166 -1.59 -6.64 12.74
C ASP A 166 -0.93 -6.86 14.13
N GLU A 167 -1.47 -7.79 14.91
CA GLU A 167 -0.89 -8.22 16.21
C GLU A 167 0.57 -8.71 16.07
N TYR A 168 0.99 -9.08 14.85
CA TYR A 168 2.34 -9.50 14.49
C TYR A 168 3.24 -8.36 14.03
N ASP A 169 2.70 -7.16 13.79
CA ASP A 169 3.45 -5.97 13.34
C ASP A 169 4.21 -5.29 14.50
N ALA A 170 4.20 -5.89 15.68
CA ALA A 170 4.96 -5.41 16.85
C ALA A 170 6.50 -5.41 16.61
N ASP A 171 6.96 -6.02 15.52
CA ASP A 171 8.34 -6.02 15.04
C ASP A 171 8.49 -5.29 13.69
N GLU A 172 7.47 -4.58 13.18
CA GLU A 172 7.67 -3.70 12.03
C GLU A 172 8.63 -2.59 12.45
N GLU A 173 9.81 -2.67 11.87
CA GLU A 173 10.80 -1.61 11.94
C GLU A 173 10.12 -0.29 11.57
N GLU A 174 10.23 0.69 12.44
CA GLU A 174 9.78 2.07 12.19
C GLU A 174 10.20 2.48 10.78
N ASP A 175 9.36 3.21 10.03
CA ASP A 175 9.64 3.65 8.66
C ASP A 175 10.89 4.50 8.58
N PHE A 176 11.30 5.07 9.71
CA PHE A 176 12.61 5.70 9.89
C PHE A 176 13.10 5.52 11.34
N LYS A 177 14.39 5.44 11.49
CA LYS A 177 15.09 5.25 12.78
C LYS A 177 16.12 6.34 12.99
N GLU A 178 16.12 6.92 14.17
CA GLU A 178 17.18 7.85 14.60
C GLU A 178 18.50 7.09 14.84
N ILE A 179 19.55 7.49 14.15
CA ILE A 179 20.90 6.94 14.30
C ILE A 179 21.75 7.84 15.19
N VAL A 180 21.72 9.16 14.93
CA VAL A 180 22.33 10.18 15.76
C VAL A 180 21.26 11.22 16.09
N PRO A 181 21.01 11.53 17.38
CA PRO A 181 19.95 12.43 17.81
C PRO A 181 19.93 13.75 17.02
N LYS A 182 18.81 14.03 16.37
CA LYS A 182 18.55 15.24 15.55
C LYS A 182 19.53 15.47 14.39
N ARG A 183 20.33 14.47 14.02
CA ARG A 183 21.41 14.61 13.04
C ARG A 183 21.37 13.58 11.92
N GLU A 184 21.09 12.35 12.27
CA GLU A 184 21.14 11.25 11.30
C GLU A 184 19.95 10.32 11.50
N TYR A 185 19.28 10.01 10.41
CA TYR A 185 18.15 9.08 10.37
C TYR A 185 18.34 8.11 9.23
N LEU A 186 17.91 6.88 9.43
CA LEU A 186 17.79 5.88 8.39
C LEU A 186 16.30 5.66 8.10
N ALA A 187 15.87 5.92 6.89
CA ALA A 187 14.47 5.79 6.46
C ALA A 187 14.32 4.70 5.40
N LYS A 188 13.21 3.95 5.46
CA LYS A 188 12.79 3.11 4.34
C LYS A 188 12.49 3.99 3.13
N GLY A 189 12.82 3.53 1.92
CA GLY A 189 12.51 4.28 0.69
C GLY A 189 11.01 4.51 0.49
N SER A 190 10.16 3.66 1.08
CA SER A 190 8.70 3.77 1.09
C SER A 190 8.16 4.72 2.15
N ALA A 191 8.99 5.25 3.07
CA ALA A 191 8.55 6.19 4.10
C ALA A 191 7.91 7.43 3.47
N LYS A 192 6.73 7.78 3.94
CA LYS A 192 5.98 8.92 3.41
C LYS A 192 6.66 10.24 3.77
N LEU A 193 6.69 11.16 2.81
CA LEU A 193 7.27 12.49 3.02
C LEU A 193 6.53 13.26 4.11
N ASP A 194 5.21 13.17 4.15
CA ASP A 194 4.39 13.85 5.14
C ASP A 194 4.77 13.39 6.56
N ASP A 195 4.93 12.09 6.78
CA ASP A 195 5.29 11.53 8.09
C ASP A 195 6.71 11.97 8.52
N LEU A 196 7.66 11.97 7.56
CA LEU A 196 9.01 12.46 7.81
C LEU A 196 9.05 13.97 8.07
N ASN A 197 8.26 14.75 7.31
CA ASN A 197 8.16 16.18 7.50
C ASN A 197 7.56 16.54 8.86
N GLU A 198 6.49 15.86 9.27
CA GLU A 198 5.86 16.09 10.57
C GLU A 198 6.78 15.69 11.73
N ALA A 199 7.40 14.50 11.65
CA ALA A 199 8.22 13.98 12.73
C ALA A 199 9.58 14.68 12.86
N LEU A 200 10.19 15.10 11.75
CA LEU A 200 11.56 15.63 11.71
C LEU A 200 11.64 17.09 11.26
N ASP A 201 10.51 17.70 10.96
CA ASP A 201 10.39 19.10 10.51
C ASP A 201 11.29 19.43 9.31
N LEU A 202 11.26 18.57 8.26
CA LEU A 202 12.21 18.62 7.15
C LEU A 202 11.78 19.50 5.97
N HIS A 203 10.48 19.67 5.71
CA HIS A 203 9.90 20.38 4.55
C HIS A 203 10.41 19.87 3.19
N LEU A 204 10.35 18.54 3.02
CA LEU A 204 10.58 17.91 1.72
C LEU A 204 9.28 17.96 0.91
N GLU A 205 9.32 18.62 -0.26
CA GLU A 205 8.15 18.79 -1.12
C GLU A 205 8.44 18.27 -2.53
N THR A 206 7.46 17.63 -3.13
CA THR A 206 7.47 17.16 -4.52
C THR A 206 6.04 17.11 -5.04
N GLU A 207 5.85 17.28 -6.35
CA GLU A 207 4.54 17.22 -7.00
C GLU A 207 4.18 15.79 -7.45
N ASP A 208 5.18 14.92 -7.65
CA ASP A 208 5.01 13.64 -8.34
C ASP A 208 5.13 12.41 -7.42
N TYR A 209 5.67 12.56 -6.20
CA TYR A 209 5.97 11.44 -5.31
C TYR A 209 5.52 11.71 -3.88
N ASP A 210 5.10 10.65 -3.20
CA ASP A 210 4.68 10.68 -1.80
C ASP A 210 5.69 10.08 -0.83
N SER A 211 6.76 9.43 -1.34
CA SER A 211 7.78 8.74 -0.54
C SER A 211 9.17 9.37 -0.69
N ILE A 212 10.02 9.16 0.33
CA ILE A 212 11.40 9.65 0.28
C ILE A 212 12.22 9.01 -0.84
N GLY A 213 11.98 7.74 -1.15
CA GLY A 213 12.63 7.08 -2.29
C GLY A 213 12.26 7.71 -3.62
N GLY A 214 10.98 8.03 -3.82
CA GLY A 214 10.48 8.76 -4.98
C GLY A 214 11.09 10.15 -5.08
N PHE A 215 11.12 10.89 -3.97
CA PHE A 215 11.75 12.20 -3.89
C PHE A 215 13.24 12.17 -4.31
N VAL A 216 14.00 11.19 -3.82
CA VAL A 216 15.43 11.05 -4.20
C VAL A 216 15.58 10.73 -5.67
N ILE A 217 14.71 9.89 -6.26
CA ILE A 217 14.71 9.61 -7.71
C ILE A 217 14.45 10.89 -8.51
N GLU A 218 13.49 11.72 -8.08
CA GLU A 218 13.20 13.00 -8.72
C GLU A 218 14.40 13.95 -8.66
N GLN A 219 15.05 14.06 -7.50
CA GLN A 219 16.23 14.93 -7.33
C GLN A 219 17.43 14.49 -8.18
N LEU A 220 17.58 13.19 -8.44
CA LEU A 220 18.68 12.62 -9.22
C LEU A 220 18.34 12.44 -10.71
N ASP A 221 17.07 12.51 -11.09
CA ASP A 221 16.54 12.29 -12.45
C ASP A 221 16.88 10.89 -13.04
N HIS A 222 17.15 9.93 -12.17
CA HIS A 222 17.37 8.53 -12.53
C HIS A 222 17.24 7.60 -11.32
N LEU A 223 17.11 6.27 -11.54
CA LEU A 223 17.18 5.29 -10.48
C LEU A 223 18.64 5.18 -9.99
N PRO A 224 18.94 5.58 -8.74
CA PRO A 224 20.31 5.61 -8.25
C PRO A 224 20.86 4.24 -7.92
N VAL A 225 22.19 4.18 -7.75
CA VAL A 225 22.90 3.04 -7.16
C VAL A 225 23.26 3.35 -5.69
N PRO A 226 23.48 2.32 -4.84
CA PRO A 226 23.93 2.53 -3.47
C PRO A 226 25.18 3.42 -3.39
N GLY A 227 25.15 4.41 -2.49
CA GLY A 227 26.20 5.42 -2.30
C GLY A 227 25.97 6.73 -3.05
N GLU A 228 25.05 6.80 -4.02
CA GLU A 228 24.64 8.07 -4.61
C GLU A 228 23.90 8.93 -3.61
N SER A 229 24.01 10.26 -3.78
CA SER A 229 23.38 11.20 -2.85
C SER A 229 22.94 12.48 -3.55
N CYS A 230 21.91 13.11 -2.99
CA CYS A 230 21.49 14.46 -3.34
C CYS A 230 21.50 15.37 -2.12
N ILE A 231 21.53 16.66 -2.38
CA ILE A 231 21.42 17.71 -1.36
C ILE A 231 20.16 18.52 -1.71
N THR A 232 19.26 18.62 -0.73
CA THR A 232 18.02 19.38 -0.88
C THR A 232 18.27 20.89 -0.78
N ASP A 233 17.28 21.70 -1.16
CA ASP A 233 17.35 23.16 -1.01
C ASP A 233 17.57 23.59 0.45
N ASN A 234 17.06 22.82 1.40
CA ASN A 234 17.24 23.00 2.83
C ASN A 234 18.59 22.46 3.36
N HIS A 235 19.51 22.11 2.48
CA HIS A 235 20.84 21.56 2.80
C HIS A 235 20.85 20.19 3.50
N LEU A 236 19.74 19.46 3.48
CA LEU A 236 19.73 18.06 3.91
C LEU A 236 20.50 17.22 2.89
N LYS A 237 21.33 16.29 3.35
CA LYS A 237 21.98 15.31 2.49
C LYS A 237 21.27 13.98 2.60
N LEU A 238 20.77 13.48 1.48
CA LEU A 238 20.12 12.19 1.36
C LEU A 238 21.05 11.25 0.61
N VAL A 239 21.40 10.12 1.24
CA VAL A 239 22.28 9.11 0.67
C VAL A 239 21.49 7.82 0.46
N VAL A 240 21.56 7.25 -0.72
CA VAL A 240 20.95 5.95 -1.03
C VAL A 240 21.82 4.84 -0.44
N ASP A 241 21.32 4.16 0.58
CA ASP A 241 22.06 3.06 1.21
C ASP A 241 21.80 1.73 0.53
N GLN A 242 20.55 1.46 0.12
CA GLN A 242 20.15 0.20 -0.47
C GLN A 242 19.13 0.39 -1.58
N VAL A 243 19.29 -0.38 -2.66
CA VAL A 243 18.35 -0.48 -3.79
C VAL A 243 18.02 -1.95 -4.02
N ASP A 244 16.73 -2.27 -4.19
CA ASP A 244 16.27 -3.58 -4.62
C ASP A 244 15.48 -3.45 -5.93
N LYS A 245 15.89 -4.21 -6.94
CA LYS A 245 15.32 -4.17 -8.30
C LYS A 245 15.26 -2.73 -8.84
N ASN A 246 14.08 -2.13 -8.84
CA ASN A 246 13.82 -0.81 -9.43
C ASN A 246 13.36 0.22 -8.40
N ARG A 247 13.64 0.02 -7.11
CA ARG A 247 13.25 0.95 -6.05
C ARG A 247 14.34 1.12 -5.01
N ILE A 248 14.34 2.28 -4.37
CA ILE A 248 15.18 2.55 -3.22
C ILE A 248 14.55 1.87 -2.00
N GLU A 249 15.32 1.05 -1.28
CA GLU A 249 14.89 0.39 -0.05
C GLU A 249 15.25 1.19 1.20
N LEU A 250 16.45 1.79 1.24
CA LEU A 250 16.93 2.56 2.38
C LEU A 250 17.58 3.86 1.95
N VAL A 251 17.24 4.94 2.67
CA VAL A 251 17.81 6.28 2.51
C VAL A 251 18.36 6.75 3.86
N HIS A 252 19.62 7.16 3.88
CA HIS A 252 20.23 7.81 5.03
C HIS A 252 20.08 9.32 4.93
N ILE A 253 19.48 9.93 5.95
CA ILE A 253 19.20 11.36 6.03
C ILE A 253 20.21 12.00 6.96
N TYR A 254 20.99 12.96 6.47
CA TYR A 254 21.90 13.77 7.25
C TYR A 254 21.37 15.19 7.37
N ILE A 255 21.20 15.65 8.61
CA ILE A 255 20.69 16.98 8.95
C ILE A 255 21.86 17.84 9.43
N PRO A 256 22.11 19.03 8.84
CA PRO A 256 23.16 19.96 9.25
C PRO A 256 22.99 20.43 10.71
N GLU A 257 24.12 20.78 11.37
CA GLU A 257 24.10 21.25 12.75
C GLU A 257 23.23 22.46 13.01
N ASP A 258 23.22 23.36 12.07
CA ASP A 258 22.53 24.65 12.13
C ASP A 258 21.11 24.61 11.51
N PHE A 259 20.59 23.42 11.18
CA PHE A 259 19.31 23.27 10.48
C PHE A 259 18.14 23.76 11.33
N TYR A 260 18.08 23.36 12.59
CA TYR A 260 16.99 23.77 13.49
C TYR A 260 17.22 25.19 14.08
N ASP A 261 18.49 25.63 14.22
CA ASP A 261 18.81 26.96 14.74
C ASP A 261 18.39 28.07 13.77
N LYS A 262 18.52 27.84 12.46
CA LYS A 262 18.13 28.81 11.41
C LYS A 262 16.63 29.01 11.29
N LYS A 263 15.82 28.03 11.68
CA LYS A 263 14.36 28.14 11.68
C LYS A 263 13.83 29.03 12.80
N GLU A 264 14.46 29.01 13.98
CA GLU A 264 14.07 29.88 15.10
C GLU A 264 14.35 31.37 14.81
N GLU A 265 15.15 31.71 13.77
CA GLU A 265 15.43 33.09 13.36
C GLU A 265 14.48 33.60 12.24
N GLU A 266 13.73 32.72 11.56
CA GLU A 266 12.81 33.05 10.47
C GLU A 266 11.33 33.15 10.89
N ASP A 267 10.94 32.70 12.11
CA ASP A 267 9.63 32.85 12.74
C ASP A 267 9.61 34.08 13.68
#